data_835eb48cac264943e249f12ffba4e1f9
#
_entry.id   835eb48cac264943e249f12ffba4e1f9
#
_cell.length_a   1.000
_cell.length_b   1.000
_cell.length_c   1.000
_cell.angle_alpha   90.00
_cell.angle_beta   90.00
_cell.angle_gamma   90.00
#
_symmetry.space_group_name_H-M   'P 1'
#
loop_
_entity.id
_entity.type
_entity.pdbx_description
1 polymer ?
#
loop_
_entity_poly.entity_id
_entity_poly.type
_entity_poly.pdbx_seq_one_letter_code
_entity_poly.pdbx_strand_id
1 'polypeptide(L)'
;MYRAPSAHDAHPGGVVSAVKYRGLELDVCRRRSTWRALMASSILAVVLVFNAATAGPPLWQQRAEQRDGLSAAEFSRLVRDLSEEGGYFRSDNFTSNETSYLHIVSKLREVGTTGGAYIGVGPEQNFTYIAKVRPRIAFLIDIRRQAIIQHLMYKAIFHLASSRWEYLSLLLSRPLPKDKALSADASVIDILSFFSKALADDRAYASNLAAIRKAIKEDFQIQLSDTDQSSLDYVYKSFRDEGLDIAYRMEGSRGGWFPSLKELIEQTDQYGKLGNFLATKDDYEFVRDLHRKNLVIPVVGDFAGKKALAAIGDYLRKGGFTVAAFYTSNVEQYLFQNGVFPSFAENVRKLPITEKSLFIRAVPNTRFTHPAQLPGHRITTLLQQLNVFLKDFDEGRYQTYTDLVMTHYIAPASPQ
;
A
#
# COMPACT_ATOMS: atom_id res chain seq x y z
N MET A 1 1.19 53.97 26.74
CA MET A 1 1.90 55.29 26.62
C MET A 1 2.65 55.26 25.30
N TYR A 2 2.38 56.31 24.52
CA TYR A 2 3.00 56.86 23.28
C TYR A 2 2.77 56.00 22.02
N ARG A 3 1.83 56.33 21.15
CA ARG A 3 1.46 57.50 20.30
C ARG A 3 2.24 57.50 18.97
N ALA A 4 1.47 57.36 17.88
CA ALA A 4 1.82 57.71 16.50
C ALA A 4 1.83 59.25 16.31
N PRO A 5 2.32 59.75 15.16
CA PRO A 5 1.46 60.48 14.22
C PRO A 5 1.81 60.16 12.74
N SER A 6 0.85 60.04 11.82
CA SER A 6 0.01 60.97 11.00
C SER A 6 0.85 61.83 10.03
N ALA A 7 0.78 61.60 8.73
CA ALA A 7 -0.10 62.09 7.63
C ALA A 7 0.34 63.44 6.99
N HIS A 8 0.07 63.53 5.67
CA HIS A 8 -0.01 64.69 4.73
C HIS A 8 1.20 64.78 3.78
N ASP A 9 1.10 65.14 2.50
CA ASP A 9 0.02 65.59 1.62
C ASP A 9 0.52 65.52 0.16
N ALA A 10 -0.40 65.31 -0.76
CA ALA A 10 -0.82 66.17 -1.90
C ALA A 10 -0.08 66.09 -3.26
N HIS A 11 -0.91 65.83 -4.28
CA HIS A 11 -0.81 66.09 -5.71
C HIS A 11 -0.41 67.58 -6.07
N PRO A 12 -0.21 68.02 -7.38
CA PRO A 12 -0.81 67.54 -8.65
C PRO A 12 0.02 67.77 -9.94
N GLY A 13 -0.61 67.45 -11.08
CA GLY A 13 -0.53 68.14 -12.38
C GLY A 13 0.31 67.42 -13.44
N GLY A 14 -0.19 66.97 -14.53
CA GLY A 14 -0.89 67.58 -15.61
C GLY A 14 0.00 67.54 -16.84
N VAL A 15 -0.45 67.06 -17.95
CA VAL A 15 -0.62 67.72 -19.24
C VAL A 15 -0.83 66.74 -20.37
N VAL A 16 -1.93 66.91 -21.02
CA VAL A 16 -2.38 66.32 -22.29
C VAL A 16 -1.56 66.90 -23.44
N SER A 17 -1.16 66.09 -24.44
CA SER A 17 -0.90 66.60 -25.78
C SER A 17 -1.31 65.62 -26.85
N ALA A 18 -2.31 66.01 -27.60
CA ALA A 18 -2.75 65.37 -28.80
C ALA A 18 -1.98 65.95 -30.02
N VAL A 19 -1.55 65.07 -30.94
CA VAL A 19 -1.14 65.52 -32.29
C VAL A 19 -1.61 64.48 -33.33
N LYS A 20 -2.64 64.91 -34.04
CA LYS A 20 -2.98 64.90 -35.46
C LYS A 20 -2.56 63.75 -36.38
N TYR A 21 -3.60 63.23 -37.02
CA TYR A 21 -3.68 62.54 -38.32
C TYR A 21 -2.94 63.21 -39.45
N ARG A 22 -2.31 62.41 -40.32
CA ARG A 22 -2.19 62.58 -41.76
C ARG A 22 -2.21 61.24 -42.44
N GLY A 23 -3.12 61.05 -43.35
CA GLY A 23 -3.31 59.88 -44.18
C GLY A 23 -2.34 59.81 -45.33
N LEU A 24 -2.25 58.61 -45.89
CA LEU A 24 -1.92 58.42 -47.31
C LEU A 24 -2.51 57.07 -47.73
N GLU A 25 -3.33 57.16 -48.80
CA GLU A 25 -3.88 56.04 -49.53
C GLU A 25 -2.80 55.37 -50.38
N LEU A 26 -3.21 54.16 -50.87
CA LEU A 26 -2.63 53.34 -51.96
C LEU A 26 -1.66 52.25 -51.49
N ASP A 27 -2.13 51.04 -51.43
CA ASP A 27 -1.80 49.97 -52.38
C ASP A 27 -2.62 48.69 -52.16
N VAL A 28 -3.70 48.59 -52.96
CA VAL A 28 -4.56 47.39 -53.02
C VAL A 28 -4.15 46.56 -54.24
N CYS A 29 -2.99 46.03 -54.31
CA CYS A 29 -2.68 45.06 -55.40
C CYS A 29 -1.60 44.03 -55.16
N ARG A 30 -1.20 43.71 -53.93
CA ARG A 30 -0.14 42.68 -53.71
C ARG A 30 -0.41 41.72 -52.56
N ARG A 31 -1.69 41.42 -52.22
CA ARG A 31 -2.02 40.52 -51.10
C ARG A 31 -2.76 39.22 -51.48
N ARG A 32 -2.70 38.79 -52.74
CA ARG A 32 -3.35 37.52 -53.15
C ARG A 32 -2.40 36.29 -53.18
N SER A 33 -1.07 36.41 -53.06
CA SER A 33 -0.14 35.29 -53.07
C SER A 33 0.30 34.81 -51.65
N THR A 34 0.22 35.67 -50.64
CA THR A 34 0.66 35.32 -49.28
C THR A 34 -0.38 34.56 -48.46
N TRP A 35 -1.65 34.70 -48.80
CA TRP A 35 -2.76 34.00 -48.12
C TRP A 35 -2.82 32.49 -48.47
N ARG A 36 -2.40 32.10 -49.68
CA ARG A 36 -2.37 30.66 -50.04
C ARG A 36 -1.24 29.91 -49.37
N ALA A 37 -0.12 30.54 -49.10
CA ALA A 37 1.01 29.91 -48.37
C ALA A 37 0.73 29.79 -46.85
N LEU A 38 0.04 30.78 -46.23
CA LEU A 38 -0.33 30.74 -44.83
C LEU A 38 -1.43 29.71 -44.53
N MET A 39 -2.39 29.53 -45.44
CA MET A 39 -3.45 28.52 -45.28
C MET A 39 -2.89 27.10 -45.47
N ALA A 40 -1.94 26.88 -46.37
CA ALA A 40 -1.32 25.56 -46.53
C ALA A 40 -0.43 25.16 -45.33
N SER A 41 0.26 26.11 -44.71
CA SER A 41 1.03 25.87 -43.48
C SER A 41 0.14 25.62 -42.25
N SER A 42 -0.99 26.27 -42.14
CA SER A 42 -1.94 26.07 -41.05
C SER A 42 -2.67 24.73 -41.13
N ILE A 43 -2.99 24.25 -42.33
CA ILE A 43 -3.59 22.92 -42.52
C ILE A 43 -2.56 21.81 -42.20
N LEU A 44 -1.28 21.96 -42.55
CA LEU A 44 -0.26 20.99 -42.23
C LEU A 44 0.03 20.92 -40.72
N ALA A 45 0.01 22.06 -40.02
CA ALA A 45 0.16 22.11 -38.58
C ALA A 45 -1.03 21.48 -37.84
N VAL A 46 -2.27 21.68 -38.30
CA VAL A 46 -3.49 21.08 -37.75
C VAL A 46 -3.50 19.56 -37.99
N VAL A 47 -3.06 19.08 -39.16
CA VAL A 47 -2.98 17.65 -39.44
C VAL A 47 -1.89 16.97 -38.60
N LEU A 48 -0.76 17.63 -38.32
CA LEU A 48 0.27 17.10 -37.43
C LEU A 48 -0.14 17.08 -35.97
N VAL A 49 -0.93 18.08 -35.50
CA VAL A 49 -1.46 18.09 -34.13
C VAL A 49 -2.59 17.06 -33.96
N PHE A 50 -3.43 16.84 -34.97
CA PHE A 50 -4.47 15.79 -34.92
C PHE A 50 -3.88 14.37 -35.00
N ASN A 51 -2.75 14.15 -35.72
CA ASN A 51 -2.09 12.85 -35.71
C ASN A 51 -1.31 12.57 -34.42
N ALA A 52 -0.87 13.59 -33.69
CA ALA A 52 -0.28 13.40 -32.37
C ALA A 52 -1.32 13.07 -31.29
N ALA A 53 -2.58 13.51 -31.46
CA ALA A 53 -3.67 13.23 -30.53
C ALA A 53 -4.30 11.84 -30.70
N THR A 54 -4.00 11.12 -31.79
CA THR A 54 -4.49 9.76 -32.06
C THR A 54 -3.44 8.68 -31.87
N ALA A 55 -2.21 9.04 -31.49
CA ALA A 55 -1.23 8.05 -31.04
C ALA A 55 -1.73 7.47 -29.72
N GLY A 56 -2.29 6.28 -29.78
CA GLY A 56 -2.64 5.52 -28.57
C GLY A 56 -1.42 5.38 -27.63
N PRO A 57 -1.64 5.03 -26.37
CA PRO A 57 -0.54 4.87 -25.43
C PRO A 57 0.51 3.92 -26.03
N PRO A 58 1.81 4.17 -25.78
CA PRO A 58 2.87 3.36 -26.35
C PRO A 58 2.68 1.87 -26.02
N LEU A 59 3.09 0.99 -26.91
CA LEU A 59 2.89 -0.46 -26.82
C LEU A 59 3.32 -1.09 -25.48
N TRP A 60 4.26 -0.45 -24.76
CA TRP A 60 4.65 -0.89 -23.43
C TRP A 60 3.61 -0.53 -22.36
N GLN A 61 2.88 0.60 -22.48
CA GLN A 61 1.73 0.92 -21.64
C GLN A 61 0.55 -0.02 -21.91
N GLN A 62 0.28 -0.33 -23.18
CA GLN A 62 -0.74 -1.30 -23.54
C GLN A 62 -0.40 -2.71 -23.04
N ARG A 63 0.90 -3.11 -23.06
CA ARG A 63 1.34 -4.37 -22.46
C ARG A 63 1.21 -4.40 -20.94
N ALA A 64 1.40 -3.29 -20.24
CA ALA A 64 1.20 -3.20 -18.79
C ALA A 64 -0.29 -3.23 -18.41
N GLU A 65 -1.18 -2.71 -19.26
CA GLU A 65 -2.63 -2.74 -19.07
C GLU A 65 -3.26 -4.11 -19.40
N GLN A 66 -2.62 -4.91 -20.24
CA GLN A 66 -3.17 -6.20 -20.74
C GLN A 66 -2.71 -7.43 -19.99
N ARG A 67 -1.86 -7.34 -18.95
CA ARG A 67 -1.49 -8.53 -18.18
C ARG A 67 -2.55 -8.86 -17.15
N ASP A 68 -3.30 -9.89 -17.44
CA ASP A 68 -4.34 -10.47 -16.57
C ASP A 68 -3.75 -11.18 -15.32
N GLY A 69 -2.43 -11.19 -15.16
CA GLY A 69 -1.69 -11.81 -14.06
C GLY A 69 -0.29 -12.26 -14.47
N LEU A 70 0.43 -12.87 -13.56
CA LEU A 70 1.72 -13.50 -13.77
C LEU A 70 1.55 -15.02 -13.83
N SER A 71 2.29 -15.68 -14.69
CA SER A 71 2.41 -17.14 -14.65
C SER A 71 3.08 -17.60 -13.35
N ALA A 72 2.87 -18.85 -12.96
CA ALA A 72 3.54 -19.43 -11.79
C ALA A 72 5.08 -19.32 -11.88
N ALA A 73 5.63 -19.53 -13.07
CA ALA A 73 7.07 -19.41 -13.29
C ALA A 73 7.59 -17.96 -13.14
N GLU A 74 6.83 -16.97 -13.62
CA GLU A 74 7.16 -15.55 -13.42
C GLU A 74 7.06 -15.16 -11.96
N PHE A 75 6.00 -15.60 -11.26
CA PHE A 75 5.83 -15.36 -9.82
C PHE A 75 6.97 -15.95 -9.00
N SER A 76 7.27 -17.24 -9.20
CA SER A 76 8.37 -17.94 -8.50
C SER A 76 9.71 -17.25 -8.75
N ARG A 77 9.98 -16.86 -10.00
CA ARG A 77 11.18 -16.11 -10.35
C ARG A 77 11.25 -14.76 -9.64
N LEU A 78 10.16 -13.98 -9.61
CA LEU A 78 10.13 -12.69 -8.92
C LEU A 78 10.36 -12.83 -7.42
N VAL A 79 9.70 -13.78 -6.75
CA VAL A 79 9.92 -14.07 -5.31
C VAL A 79 11.41 -14.32 -5.04
N ARG A 80 12.08 -15.13 -5.89
CA ARG A 80 13.50 -15.44 -5.76
C ARG A 80 14.40 -14.25 -6.09
N ASP A 81 14.16 -13.61 -7.25
CA ASP A 81 15.08 -12.62 -7.83
C ASP A 81 15.02 -11.28 -7.08
N LEU A 82 13.88 -10.93 -6.49
CA LEU A 82 13.73 -9.73 -5.67
C LEU A 82 14.20 -9.93 -4.22
N SER A 83 14.18 -11.17 -3.71
CA SER A 83 14.60 -11.47 -2.35
C SER A 83 16.11 -11.38 -2.16
N GLU A 84 16.50 -11.07 -0.94
CA GLU A 84 17.87 -11.09 -0.44
C GLU A 84 17.99 -12.07 0.74
N GLU A 85 19.14 -12.17 1.35
CA GLU A 85 19.34 -13.00 2.53
C GLU A 85 18.45 -12.49 3.68
N GLY A 86 17.79 -13.43 4.38
CA GLY A 86 16.89 -13.10 5.48
C GLY A 86 17.66 -12.67 6.73
N GLY A 87 17.04 -11.82 7.52
CA GLY A 87 17.50 -11.42 8.82
C GLY A 87 16.62 -11.96 9.95
N TYR A 88 16.91 -11.52 11.16
CA TYR A 88 16.20 -11.89 12.38
C TYR A 88 15.44 -10.69 12.96
N PHE A 89 14.24 -10.97 13.42
CA PHE A 89 13.49 -10.06 14.27
C PHE A 89 12.77 -10.87 15.36
N ARG A 90 12.85 -10.43 16.60
CA ARG A 90 12.42 -11.18 17.79
C ARG A 90 10.90 -11.20 18.01
N SER A 91 10.13 -11.56 17.01
CA SER A 91 8.68 -11.67 17.14
C SER A 91 8.09 -12.65 16.14
N ASP A 92 7.02 -13.32 16.56
CA ASP A 92 6.10 -13.99 15.68
C ASP A 92 4.98 -13.02 15.35
N ASN A 93 5.02 -12.45 14.14
CA ASN A 93 3.96 -11.57 13.64
C ASN A 93 2.89 -12.44 12.97
N PHE A 94 2.22 -13.31 13.76
CA PHE A 94 1.10 -14.09 13.23
C PHE A 94 0.00 -13.18 12.74
N THR A 95 -0.28 -12.11 13.51
CA THR A 95 -1.23 -11.05 13.19
C THR A 95 -0.57 -9.69 13.40
N SER A 96 -1.20 -8.63 12.94
CA SER A 96 -0.82 -7.27 13.26
C SER A 96 -1.04 -6.96 14.76
N ASN A 97 -0.42 -5.89 15.23
CA ASN A 97 -0.63 -5.35 16.58
C ASN A 97 -1.23 -3.93 16.56
N GLU A 98 -1.78 -3.50 15.43
CA GLU A 98 -2.18 -2.12 15.15
C GLU A 98 -3.71 -1.99 15.09
N THR A 99 -4.35 -1.58 16.17
CA THR A 99 -5.82 -1.41 16.21
C THR A 99 -6.32 -0.16 15.49
N SER A 100 -5.45 0.83 15.23
CA SER A 100 -5.80 2.10 14.58
C SER A 100 -5.72 2.09 13.05
N TYR A 101 -5.44 0.95 12.44
CA TYR A 101 -5.09 0.82 11.03
C TYR A 101 -6.18 1.29 10.05
N LEU A 102 -7.43 1.34 10.46
CA LEU A 102 -8.54 1.80 9.63
C LEU A 102 -8.72 3.33 9.62
N HIS A 103 -8.14 4.04 10.58
CA HIS A 103 -8.40 5.46 10.78
C HIS A 103 -7.88 6.35 9.63
N ILE A 104 -6.93 5.84 8.85
CA ILE A 104 -6.39 6.60 7.70
C ILE A 104 -7.13 6.30 6.37
N VAL A 105 -8.08 5.37 6.36
CA VAL A 105 -8.71 4.92 5.10
C VAL A 105 -9.48 6.04 4.40
N SER A 106 -10.15 6.92 5.16
CA SER A 106 -10.83 8.09 4.60
C SER A 106 -9.84 9.06 3.95
N LYS A 107 -8.67 9.28 4.57
CA LYS A 107 -7.60 10.13 4.03
C LYS A 107 -6.94 9.53 2.79
N LEU A 108 -6.75 8.22 2.74
CA LEU A 108 -6.27 7.54 1.52
C LEU A 108 -7.19 7.82 0.32
N ARG A 109 -8.51 7.79 0.54
CA ARG A 109 -9.51 8.13 -0.49
C ARG A 109 -9.50 9.61 -0.87
N GLU A 110 -9.40 10.49 0.12
CA GLU A 110 -9.35 11.95 -0.06
C GLU A 110 -8.15 12.37 -0.92
N VAL A 111 -6.97 11.80 -0.66
CA VAL A 111 -5.75 12.04 -1.47
C VAL A 111 -5.87 11.40 -2.86
N GLY A 112 -6.81 10.49 -3.05
CA GLY A 112 -6.99 9.76 -4.31
C GLY A 112 -5.89 8.74 -4.58
N THR A 113 -5.36 8.15 -3.51
CA THR A 113 -4.36 7.07 -3.58
C THR A 113 -5.04 5.78 -3.98
N THR A 114 -4.89 5.40 -5.24
CA THR A 114 -5.50 4.19 -5.81
C THR A 114 -4.69 3.69 -7.01
N GLY A 115 -4.83 2.41 -7.33
CA GLY A 115 -4.10 1.79 -8.44
C GLY A 115 -2.60 1.65 -8.17
N GLY A 116 -1.78 1.70 -9.20
CA GLY A 116 -0.32 1.62 -9.09
C GLY A 116 0.19 0.35 -8.39
N ALA A 117 1.26 0.49 -7.61
CA ALA A 117 1.85 -0.57 -6.82
C ALA A 117 1.68 -0.28 -5.31
N TYR A 118 1.44 -1.35 -4.55
CA TYR A 118 1.48 -1.34 -3.10
C TYR A 118 2.75 -2.01 -2.61
N ILE A 119 3.39 -1.44 -1.60
CA ILE A 119 4.51 -2.05 -0.87
C ILE A 119 4.10 -2.10 0.60
N GLY A 120 4.36 -3.20 1.29
CA GLY A 120 4.03 -3.31 2.70
C GLY A 120 4.90 -4.30 3.46
N VAL A 121 4.84 -4.22 4.79
CA VAL A 121 5.54 -5.11 5.73
C VAL A 121 4.55 -5.73 6.72
N GLY A 122 4.94 -6.84 7.33
CA GLY A 122 4.13 -7.51 8.33
C GLY A 122 3.01 -8.38 7.74
N PRO A 123 2.06 -8.84 8.55
CA PRO A 123 1.13 -9.91 8.19
C PRO A 123 -0.14 -9.42 7.45
N GLU A 124 -1.29 -9.96 7.80
CA GLU A 124 -2.59 -9.86 7.11
C GLU A 124 -3.17 -8.45 7.02
N GLN A 125 -2.74 -7.49 7.83
CA GLN A 125 -3.22 -6.10 7.77
C GLN A 125 -2.98 -5.47 6.39
N ASN A 126 -1.92 -5.90 5.70
CA ASN A 126 -1.65 -5.55 4.31
C ASN A 126 -2.85 -5.79 3.40
N PHE A 127 -3.60 -6.87 3.61
CA PHE A 127 -4.76 -7.21 2.78
C PHE A 127 -5.86 -6.16 2.87
N THR A 128 -6.03 -5.54 4.04
CA THR A 128 -6.96 -4.41 4.18
C THR A 128 -6.49 -3.19 3.39
N TYR A 129 -5.21 -2.82 3.51
CA TYR A 129 -4.71 -1.69 2.72
C TYR A 129 -4.75 -1.97 1.22
N ILE A 130 -4.42 -3.19 0.79
CA ILE A 130 -4.57 -3.63 -0.61
C ILE A 130 -6.03 -3.49 -1.06
N ALA A 131 -7.00 -3.93 -0.24
CA ALA A 131 -8.42 -3.79 -0.55
C ALA A 131 -8.88 -2.32 -0.67
N LYS A 132 -8.26 -1.39 0.06
CA LYS A 132 -8.64 0.04 0.04
C LYS A 132 -7.91 0.84 -1.03
N VAL A 133 -6.65 0.51 -1.31
CA VAL A 133 -5.82 1.17 -2.35
C VAL A 133 -6.13 0.62 -3.74
N ARG A 134 -6.62 -0.62 -3.84
CA ARG A 134 -6.89 -1.30 -5.13
C ARG A 134 -5.67 -1.26 -6.08
N PRO A 135 -4.47 -1.68 -5.65
CA PRO A 135 -3.29 -1.64 -6.49
C PRO A 135 -3.38 -2.68 -7.62
N ARG A 136 -2.60 -2.47 -8.67
CA ARG A 136 -2.44 -3.44 -9.77
C ARG A 136 -1.43 -4.53 -9.44
N ILE A 137 -0.53 -4.31 -8.49
CA ILE A 137 0.47 -5.25 -8.00
C ILE A 137 0.86 -4.87 -6.57
N ALA A 138 1.18 -5.86 -5.74
CA ALA A 138 1.60 -5.65 -4.36
C ALA A 138 2.88 -6.44 -4.05
N PHE A 139 3.77 -5.84 -3.25
CA PHE A 139 4.98 -6.45 -2.72
C PHE A 139 4.92 -6.44 -1.21
N LEU A 140 5.02 -7.62 -0.59
CA LEU A 140 5.03 -7.77 0.86
C LEU A 140 6.44 -8.15 1.28
N ILE A 141 7.12 -7.18 1.90
CA ILE A 141 8.54 -7.28 2.26
C ILE A 141 8.67 -7.53 3.75
N ASP A 142 9.43 -8.51 4.13
CA ASP A 142 9.81 -8.72 5.54
C ASP A 142 11.25 -9.24 5.61
N ILE A 143 11.99 -8.81 6.61
CA ILE A 143 13.35 -9.28 6.83
C ILE A 143 13.37 -10.77 7.23
N ARG A 144 12.28 -11.28 7.82
CA ARG A 144 12.18 -12.68 8.29
C ARG A 144 11.68 -13.59 7.17
N ARG A 145 12.43 -14.66 6.91
CA ARG A 145 11.99 -15.71 5.99
C ARG A 145 10.66 -16.35 6.40
N GLN A 146 10.43 -16.54 7.72
CA GLN A 146 9.17 -17.07 8.25
C GLN A 146 7.94 -16.23 7.83
N ALA A 147 8.06 -14.90 7.80
CA ALA A 147 6.96 -14.03 7.35
C ALA A 147 6.61 -14.27 5.88
N ILE A 148 7.62 -14.54 5.04
CA ILE A 148 7.39 -14.87 3.63
C ILE A 148 6.72 -16.24 3.48
N ILE A 149 7.07 -17.21 4.29
CA ILE A 149 6.40 -18.52 4.35
C ILE A 149 4.93 -18.34 4.78
N GLN A 150 4.65 -17.47 5.75
CA GLN A 150 3.28 -17.13 6.16
C GLN A 150 2.49 -16.48 5.01
N HIS A 151 3.10 -15.59 4.23
CA HIS A 151 2.46 -15.02 3.03
C HIS A 151 2.20 -16.05 1.92
N LEU A 152 3.09 -17.03 1.75
CA LEU A 152 2.84 -18.15 0.84
C LEU A 152 1.69 -19.03 1.33
N MET A 153 1.57 -19.25 2.65
CA MET A 153 0.41 -19.91 3.27
C MET A 153 -0.89 -19.13 2.98
N TYR A 154 -0.93 -17.83 3.23
CA TYR A 154 -2.10 -17.00 2.92
C TYR A 154 -2.45 -17.06 1.44
N LYS A 155 -1.45 -16.98 0.55
CA LYS A 155 -1.65 -17.10 -0.89
C LYS A 155 -2.30 -18.43 -1.25
N ALA A 156 -1.85 -19.54 -0.67
CA ALA A 156 -2.43 -20.86 -0.90
C ALA A 156 -3.88 -20.92 -0.39
N ILE A 157 -4.17 -20.34 0.77
CA ILE A 157 -5.53 -20.26 1.30
C ILE A 157 -6.45 -19.43 0.37
N PHE A 158 -6.01 -18.25 -0.13
CA PHE A 158 -6.76 -17.47 -1.11
C PHE A 158 -6.97 -18.21 -2.45
N HIS A 159 -6.00 -19.02 -2.86
CA HIS A 159 -6.11 -19.84 -4.06
C HIS A 159 -7.17 -20.93 -3.90
N LEU A 160 -7.20 -21.60 -2.75
CA LEU A 160 -8.10 -22.71 -2.44
C LEU A 160 -9.50 -22.26 -2.07
N ALA A 161 -9.64 -21.14 -1.34
CA ALA A 161 -10.91 -20.65 -0.85
C ALA A 161 -11.71 -19.91 -1.94
N SER A 162 -13.02 -20.12 -2.00
CA SER A 162 -13.94 -19.39 -2.88
C SER A 162 -14.67 -18.23 -2.19
N SER A 163 -14.70 -18.24 -0.85
CA SER A 163 -15.47 -17.30 -0.04
C SER A 163 -14.75 -16.95 1.25
N ARG A 164 -15.22 -15.88 1.94
CA ARG A 164 -14.75 -15.48 3.28
C ARG A 164 -14.90 -16.61 4.31
N TRP A 165 -15.98 -17.38 4.19
CA TRP A 165 -16.23 -18.55 5.01
C TRP A 165 -15.16 -19.62 4.84
N GLU A 166 -14.89 -20.00 3.60
CA GLU A 166 -13.85 -20.99 3.29
C GLU A 166 -12.47 -20.52 3.63
N TYR A 167 -12.17 -19.22 3.43
CA TYR A 167 -10.90 -18.63 3.83
C TYR A 167 -10.63 -18.83 5.33
N LEU A 168 -11.56 -18.45 6.20
CA LEU A 168 -11.42 -18.65 7.64
C LEU A 168 -11.48 -20.13 8.04
N SER A 169 -12.29 -20.94 7.38
CA SER A 169 -12.33 -22.40 7.59
C SER A 169 -10.96 -23.04 7.33
N LEU A 170 -10.34 -22.70 6.20
CA LEU A 170 -9.01 -23.20 5.85
C LEU A 170 -7.94 -22.64 6.80
N LEU A 171 -7.95 -21.34 7.08
CA LEU A 171 -6.96 -20.69 7.94
C LEU A 171 -6.96 -21.28 9.36
N LEU A 172 -8.14 -21.50 9.93
CA LEU A 172 -8.30 -21.94 11.32
C LEU A 172 -8.51 -23.44 11.47
N SER A 173 -8.52 -24.20 10.37
CA SER A 173 -8.80 -25.66 10.37
C SER A 173 -10.13 -26.00 11.06
N ARG A 174 -11.17 -25.19 10.83
CA ARG A 174 -12.51 -25.34 11.41
C ARG A 174 -13.52 -25.59 10.30
N PRO A 175 -13.98 -26.84 10.13
CA PRO A 175 -14.85 -27.23 9.00
C PRO A 175 -16.18 -26.48 9.00
N LEU A 176 -16.65 -26.15 7.82
CA LEU A 176 -17.99 -25.60 7.61
C LEU A 176 -19.06 -26.69 7.67
N PRO A 177 -20.28 -26.39 8.14
CA PRO A 177 -21.39 -27.32 8.15
C PRO A 177 -21.80 -27.68 6.71
N LYS A 178 -22.01 -28.96 6.45
CA LYS A 178 -22.38 -29.46 5.10
C LYS A 178 -23.83 -29.15 4.74
N ASP A 179 -24.69 -29.10 5.75
CA ASP A 179 -26.16 -29.06 5.56
C ASP A 179 -26.73 -27.63 5.73
N LYS A 180 -25.87 -26.62 5.88
CA LYS A 180 -26.29 -25.22 6.04
C LYS A 180 -25.77 -24.36 4.91
N ALA A 181 -26.68 -23.74 4.17
CA ALA A 181 -26.31 -22.70 3.22
C ALA A 181 -25.74 -21.49 3.97
N LEU A 182 -24.49 -21.15 3.67
CA LEU A 182 -23.80 -19.98 4.24
C LEU A 182 -23.94 -18.82 3.25
N SER A 183 -24.55 -17.72 3.71
CA SER A 183 -24.72 -16.54 2.86
C SER A 183 -23.39 -15.94 2.47
N ALA A 184 -23.19 -15.69 1.19
CA ALA A 184 -22.01 -14.96 0.69
C ALA A 184 -21.98 -13.51 1.19
N ASP A 185 -23.16 -12.94 1.50
CA ASP A 185 -23.33 -11.56 1.98
C ASP A 185 -23.47 -11.48 3.51
N ALA A 186 -23.22 -12.58 4.24
CA ALA A 186 -23.21 -12.57 5.71
C ALA A 186 -22.32 -11.45 6.25
N SER A 187 -22.74 -10.82 7.34
CA SER A 187 -21.89 -9.85 8.02
C SER A 187 -20.61 -10.54 8.52
N VAL A 188 -19.51 -9.80 8.59
CA VAL A 188 -18.27 -10.37 9.14
C VAL A 188 -18.45 -10.76 10.60
N ILE A 189 -19.32 -10.07 11.35
CA ILE A 189 -19.64 -10.39 12.74
C ILE A 189 -20.31 -11.76 12.85
N ASP A 190 -21.25 -12.10 11.94
CA ASP A 190 -21.88 -13.41 11.92
C ASP A 190 -20.87 -14.52 11.60
N ILE A 191 -19.96 -14.23 10.66
CA ILE A 191 -18.87 -15.15 10.31
C ILE A 191 -17.97 -15.39 11.53
N LEU A 192 -17.51 -14.34 12.20
CA LEU A 192 -16.68 -14.44 13.40
C LEU A 192 -17.41 -15.15 14.55
N SER A 193 -18.71 -14.88 14.74
CA SER A 193 -19.53 -15.55 15.75
C SER A 193 -19.60 -17.06 15.54
N PHE A 194 -19.65 -17.52 14.29
CA PHE A 194 -19.57 -18.93 13.97
C PHE A 194 -18.19 -19.51 14.34
N PHE A 195 -17.11 -18.91 13.85
CA PHE A 195 -15.75 -19.42 14.08
C PHE A 195 -15.28 -19.33 15.52
N SER A 196 -15.83 -18.42 16.33
CA SER A 196 -15.57 -18.36 17.77
C SER A 196 -16.11 -19.59 18.53
N LYS A 197 -17.10 -20.29 17.98
CA LYS A 197 -17.74 -21.48 18.58
C LYS A 197 -17.30 -22.79 17.92
N ALA A 198 -16.81 -22.72 16.68
CA ALA A 198 -16.38 -23.89 15.94
C ALA A 198 -15.07 -24.45 16.52
N LEU A 199 -14.97 -25.76 16.61
CA LEU A 199 -13.75 -26.43 17.06
C LEU A 199 -12.81 -26.74 15.90
N ALA A 200 -11.52 -26.69 16.14
CA ALA A 200 -10.54 -27.18 15.20
C ALA A 200 -10.66 -28.69 15.00
N ASP A 201 -10.44 -29.15 13.78
CA ASP A 201 -10.51 -30.56 13.40
C ASP A 201 -9.16 -31.03 12.87
N ASP A 202 -8.65 -32.13 13.43
CA ASP A 202 -7.30 -32.63 13.09
C ASP A 202 -7.24 -33.22 11.67
N ARG A 203 -8.33 -33.76 11.15
CA ARG A 203 -8.38 -34.27 9.77
C ARG A 203 -8.42 -33.11 8.79
N ALA A 204 -9.21 -32.08 9.09
CA ALA A 204 -9.23 -30.85 8.30
C ALA A 204 -7.84 -30.18 8.32
N TYR A 205 -7.19 -30.09 9.48
CA TYR A 205 -5.82 -29.54 9.59
C TYR A 205 -4.85 -30.30 8.70
N ALA A 206 -4.80 -31.62 8.80
CA ALA A 206 -3.88 -32.43 8.01
C ALA A 206 -4.15 -32.33 6.49
N SER A 207 -5.42 -32.36 6.12
CA SER A 207 -5.84 -32.20 4.72
C SER A 207 -5.52 -30.82 4.15
N ASN A 208 -5.80 -29.76 4.91
CA ASN A 208 -5.55 -28.39 4.50
C ASN A 208 -4.05 -28.12 4.40
N LEU A 209 -3.23 -28.58 5.36
CA LEU A 209 -1.78 -28.44 5.31
C LEU A 209 -1.18 -29.12 4.07
N ALA A 210 -1.67 -30.32 3.75
CA ALA A 210 -1.27 -31.04 2.54
C ALA A 210 -1.65 -30.25 1.26
N ALA A 211 -2.86 -29.70 1.21
CA ALA A 211 -3.31 -28.87 0.09
C ALA A 211 -2.52 -27.55 -0.05
N ILE A 212 -2.20 -26.88 1.06
CA ILE A 212 -1.36 -25.68 1.10
C ILE A 212 0.04 -25.99 0.56
N ARG A 213 0.68 -27.06 1.03
CA ARG A 213 2.00 -27.50 0.54
C ARG A 213 2.00 -27.81 -0.93
N LYS A 214 0.95 -28.52 -1.38
CA LYS A 214 0.76 -28.84 -2.80
C LYS A 214 0.63 -27.56 -3.65
N ALA A 215 -0.22 -26.62 -3.24
CA ALA A 215 -0.38 -25.35 -3.96
C ALA A 215 0.92 -24.57 -4.04
N ILE A 216 1.70 -24.48 -2.94
CA ILE A 216 2.99 -23.77 -2.94
C ILE A 216 3.97 -24.43 -3.92
N LYS A 217 4.07 -25.76 -3.88
CA LYS A 217 5.02 -26.53 -4.71
C LYS A 217 4.62 -26.59 -6.18
N GLU A 218 3.36 -26.94 -6.45
CA GLU A 218 2.89 -27.26 -7.82
C GLU A 218 2.29 -26.03 -8.52
N ASP A 219 1.36 -25.30 -7.84
CA ASP A 219 0.64 -24.19 -8.46
C ASP A 219 1.46 -22.89 -8.47
N PHE A 220 2.33 -22.68 -7.47
CA PHE A 220 3.19 -21.49 -7.41
C PHE A 220 4.64 -21.76 -7.80
N GLN A 221 5.01 -23.02 -8.01
CA GLN A 221 6.36 -23.47 -8.40
C GLN A 221 7.46 -22.97 -7.44
N ILE A 222 7.15 -22.96 -6.13
CA ILE A 222 8.11 -22.59 -5.08
C ILE A 222 8.51 -23.85 -4.31
N GLN A 223 9.83 -24.13 -4.30
CA GLN A 223 10.39 -25.21 -3.47
C GLN A 223 10.66 -24.68 -2.07
N LEU A 224 10.10 -25.35 -1.08
CA LEU A 224 10.35 -25.07 0.32
C LEU A 224 11.51 -25.94 0.82
N SER A 225 12.49 -25.34 1.47
CA SER A 225 13.53 -26.06 2.24
C SER A 225 12.89 -26.76 3.46
N ASP A 226 13.63 -27.64 4.12
CA ASP A 226 13.16 -28.30 5.37
C ASP A 226 12.88 -27.25 6.46
N THR A 227 13.67 -26.20 6.55
CA THR A 227 13.43 -25.08 7.46
C THR A 227 12.16 -24.32 7.10
N ASP A 228 11.91 -24.06 5.80
CA ASP A 228 10.68 -23.43 5.33
C ASP A 228 9.44 -24.28 5.63
N GLN A 229 9.54 -25.60 5.47
CA GLN A 229 8.47 -26.54 5.80
C GLN A 229 8.17 -26.53 7.31
N SER A 230 9.20 -26.55 8.13
CA SER A 230 9.06 -26.45 9.60
C SER A 230 8.43 -25.11 10.01
N SER A 231 8.80 -24.01 9.35
CA SER A 231 8.18 -22.69 9.56
C SER A 231 6.71 -22.67 9.16
N LEU A 232 6.36 -23.29 8.03
CA LEU A 232 4.97 -23.42 7.59
C LEU A 232 4.14 -24.20 8.61
N ASP A 233 4.66 -25.32 9.08
CA ASP A 233 3.98 -26.17 10.07
C ASP A 233 3.75 -25.41 11.37
N TYR A 234 4.77 -24.72 11.85
CA TYR A 234 4.69 -23.90 13.07
C TYR A 234 3.64 -22.81 12.96
N VAL A 235 3.70 -22.02 11.89
CA VAL A 235 2.75 -20.92 11.66
C VAL A 235 1.33 -21.45 11.51
N TYR A 236 1.11 -22.46 10.66
CA TYR A 236 -0.23 -22.96 10.40
C TYR A 236 -0.83 -23.68 11.63
N LYS A 237 0.02 -24.40 12.39
CA LYS A 237 -0.39 -25.01 13.66
C LYS A 237 -0.84 -23.93 14.68
N SER A 238 -0.14 -22.80 14.74
CA SER A 238 -0.53 -21.71 15.63
C SER A 238 -1.92 -21.15 15.30
N PHE A 239 -2.24 -20.95 14.01
CA PHE A 239 -3.60 -20.54 13.58
C PHE A 239 -4.67 -21.59 13.92
N ARG A 240 -4.35 -22.88 13.75
CA ARG A 240 -5.27 -23.96 14.14
C ARG A 240 -5.52 -23.99 15.65
N ASP A 241 -4.47 -23.90 16.47
CA ASP A 241 -4.55 -24.09 17.91
C ASP A 241 -5.22 -22.90 18.61
N GLU A 242 -4.90 -21.68 18.19
CA GLU A 242 -5.43 -20.46 18.81
C GLU A 242 -6.68 -19.93 18.12
N GLY A 243 -6.90 -20.25 16.86
CA GLY A 243 -8.06 -19.81 16.12
C GLY A 243 -8.14 -18.28 16.03
N LEU A 244 -9.30 -17.72 16.36
CA LEU A 244 -9.53 -16.27 16.35
C LEU A 244 -8.82 -15.51 17.47
N ASP A 245 -8.33 -16.20 18.50
CA ASP A 245 -7.59 -15.60 19.61
C ASP A 245 -6.09 -15.45 19.32
N ILE A 246 -5.61 -15.96 18.16
CA ILE A 246 -4.23 -15.78 17.73
C ILE A 246 -3.86 -14.31 17.67
N ALA A 247 -2.67 -13.99 18.20
CA ALA A 247 -2.20 -12.62 18.33
C ALA A 247 -0.71 -12.50 17.98
N TYR A 248 -0.26 -11.27 17.79
CA TYR A 248 1.16 -10.94 17.70
C TYR A 248 1.90 -11.42 18.95
N ARG A 249 3.07 -12.01 18.77
CA ARG A 249 3.94 -12.46 19.87
C ARG A 249 5.30 -11.81 19.76
N MET A 250 5.78 -11.29 20.89
CA MET A 250 7.15 -10.82 21.03
C MET A 250 7.90 -11.78 21.93
N GLU A 251 9.07 -12.20 21.53
CA GLU A 251 9.95 -13.04 22.31
C GLU A 251 10.22 -12.44 23.69
N GLY A 252 10.04 -13.23 24.75
CA GLY A 252 10.16 -12.78 26.14
C GLY A 252 8.95 -12.01 26.68
N SER A 253 7.90 -11.77 25.89
CA SER A 253 6.64 -11.18 26.37
C SER A 253 5.76 -12.25 27.01
N ARG A 254 5.11 -11.89 28.14
CA ARG A 254 4.21 -12.81 28.87
C ARG A 254 2.78 -12.87 28.30
N GLY A 255 2.53 -12.39 27.06
CA GLY A 255 1.22 -12.42 26.43
C GLY A 255 0.24 -11.34 26.94
N GLY A 256 -0.96 -11.25 26.33
CA GLY A 256 -2.07 -10.41 26.84
C GLY A 256 -2.03 -8.91 26.51
N TRP A 257 -1.04 -8.47 25.71
CA TRP A 257 -0.84 -7.04 25.38
C TRP A 257 -1.31 -6.64 23.98
N PHE A 258 -1.45 -7.61 23.10
CA PHE A 258 -1.71 -7.37 21.68
C PHE A 258 -3.12 -7.83 21.29
N PRO A 259 -3.75 -7.17 20.31
CA PRO A 259 -5.05 -7.55 19.85
C PRO A 259 -5.03 -8.93 19.20
N SER A 260 -6.09 -9.71 19.42
CA SER A 260 -6.35 -10.96 18.72
C SER A 260 -6.75 -10.72 17.26
N LEU A 261 -6.67 -11.75 16.43
CA LEU A 261 -7.18 -11.70 15.05
C LEU A 261 -8.65 -11.29 15.02
N LYS A 262 -9.48 -11.79 15.95
CA LYS A 262 -10.87 -11.38 16.08
C LYS A 262 -11.00 -9.88 16.31
N GLU A 263 -10.31 -9.35 17.31
CA GLU A 263 -10.35 -7.92 17.64
C GLU A 263 -9.86 -7.04 16.49
N LEU A 264 -8.86 -7.49 15.72
CA LEU A 264 -8.39 -6.78 14.52
C LEU A 264 -9.44 -6.77 13.41
N ILE A 265 -10.15 -7.88 13.18
CA ILE A 265 -11.20 -7.95 12.16
C ILE A 265 -12.41 -7.10 12.56
N GLU A 266 -12.73 -7.02 13.86
CA GLU A 266 -13.83 -6.24 14.43
C GLU A 266 -13.51 -4.74 14.57
N GLN A 267 -12.27 -4.29 14.28
CA GLN A 267 -11.93 -2.87 14.32
C GLN A 267 -12.80 -2.07 13.35
N THR A 268 -13.13 -0.87 13.79
CA THR A 268 -13.86 0.11 12.99
C THR A 268 -12.96 1.31 12.66
N ASP A 269 -13.34 2.04 11.64
CA ASP A 269 -12.79 3.38 11.43
C ASP A 269 -13.36 4.37 12.47
N GLN A 270 -12.92 5.62 12.44
CA GLN A 270 -13.36 6.67 13.36
C GLN A 270 -14.85 7.03 13.25
N TYR A 271 -15.56 6.47 12.27
CA TYR A 271 -17.01 6.62 12.08
C TYR A 271 -17.80 5.37 12.49
N GLY A 272 -17.14 4.40 13.11
CA GLY A 272 -17.75 3.14 13.55
C GLY A 272 -17.99 2.14 12.43
N LYS A 273 -17.39 2.32 11.25
CA LYS A 273 -17.57 1.42 10.12
C LYS A 273 -16.50 0.32 10.12
N LEU A 274 -16.93 -0.95 10.05
CA LEU A 274 -16.05 -2.09 9.83
C LEU A 274 -15.32 -1.94 8.49
N GLY A 275 -14.02 -2.16 8.48
CA GLY A 275 -13.21 -1.88 7.30
C GLY A 275 -12.16 -2.92 6.94
N ASN A 276 -12.01 -4.00 7.75
CA ASN A 276 -11.12 -5.12 7.45
C ASN A 276 -11.43 -5.72 6.06
N PHE A 277 -10.44 -6.30 5.38
CA PHE A 277 -10.66 -6.92 4.05
C PHE A 277 -11.72 -8.05 4.06
N LEU A 278 -12.01 -8.63 5.23
CA LEU A 278 -13.09 -9.60 5.42
C LEU A 278 -14.46 -8.94 5.69
N ALA A 279 -14.52 -7.62 5.90
CA ALA A 279 -15.77 -6.93 6.24
C ALA A 279 -16.80 -7.00 5.11
N THR A 280 -16.35 -6.95 3.85
CA THR A 280 -17.22 -7.03 2.68
C THR A 280 -16.76 -8.12 1.72
N LYS A 281 -17.71 -8.65 0.95
CA LYS A 281 -17.43 -9.59 -0.14
C LYS A 281 -16.49 -8.97 -1.19
N ASP A 282 -16.77 -7.73 -1.58
CA ASP A 282 -16.01 -7.03 -2.63
C ASP A 282 -14.54 -6.81 -2.25
N ASP A 283 -14.25 -6.41 -1.01
CA ASP A 283 -12.86 -6.24 -0.53
C ASP A 283 -12.12 -7.59 -0.50
N TYR A 284 -12.78 -8.65 -0.03
CA TYR A 284 -12.22 -10.00 -0.02
C TYR A 284 -11.94 -10.53 -1.43
N GLU A 285 -12.91 -10.42 -2.33
CA GLU A 285 -12.79 -10.91 -3.71
C GLU A 285 -11.67 -10.19 -4.46
N PHE A 286 -11.52 -8.88 -4.26
CA PHE A 286 -10.41 -8.13 -4.84
C PHE A 286 -9.05 -8.64 -4.38
N VAL A 287 -8.85 -8.83 -3.07
CA VAL A 287 -7.58 -9.35 -2.54
C VAL A 287 -7.33 -10.78 -3.03
N ARG A 288 -8.37 -11.62 -3.01
CA ARG A 288 -8.29 -12.99 -3.53
C ARG A 288 -7.91 -13.03 -5.01
N ASP A 289 -8.50 -12.17 -5.82
CA ASP A 289 -8.22 -12.08 -7.25
C ASP A 289 -6.75 -11.70 -7.53
N LEU A 290 -6.20 -10.72 -6.81
CA LEU A 290 -4.78 -10.39 -6.88
C LEU A 290 -3.89 -11.58 -6.51
N HIS A 291 -4.22 -12.32 -5.46
CA HIS A 291 -3.48 -13.53 -5.08
C HIS A 291 -3.56 -14.62 -6.16
N ARG A 292 -4.74 -14.85 -6.75
CA ARG A 292 -4.94 -15.84 -7.82
C ARG A 292 -4.24 -15.46 -9.11
N LYS A 293 -4.13 -14.17 -9.39
CA LYS A 293 -3.38 -13.62 -10.53
C LYS A 293 -1.86 -13.53 -10.29
N ASN A 294 -1.37 -14.01 -9.14
CA ASN A 294 0.04 -13.94 -8.76
C ASN A 294 0.58 -12.50 -8.65
N LEU A 295 -0.26 -11.53 -8.31
CA LEU A 295 0.07 -10.11 -8.23
C LEU A 295 0.33 -9.62 -6.79
N VAL A 296 0.32 -10.51 -5.79
CA VAL A 296 0.81 -10.26 -4.43
C VAL A 296 2.08 -11.07 -4.24
N ILE A 297 3.22 -10.38 -4.22
CA ILE A 297 4.56 -10.98 -4.29
C ILE A 297 5.26 -10.83 -2.94
N PRO A 298 5.45 -11.91 -2.18
CA PRO A 298 6.21 -11.88 -0.94
C PRO A 298 7.71 -11.85 -1.24
N VAL A 299 8.45 -10.99 -0.54
CA VAL A 299 9.88 -10.74 -0.75
C VAL A 299 10.62 -10.73 0.58
N VAL A 300 11.62 -11.58 0.74
CA VAL A 300 12.57 -11.44 1.86
C VAL A 300 13.41 -10.21 1.61
N GLY A 301 13.40 -9.23 2.54
CA GLY A 301 14.19 -8.02 2.34
C GLY A 301 14.21 -7.11 3.56
N ASP A 302 15.32 -6.41 3.70
CA ASP A 302 15.50 -5.30 4.64
C ASP A 302 15.22 -3.99 3.91
N PHE A 303 14.45 -3.09 4.51
CA PHE A 303 14.19 -1.77 3.96
C PHE A 303 15.47 -0.94 3.76
N ALA A 304 16.47 -1.14 4.63
CA ALA A 304 17.80 -0.54 4.47
C ALA A 304 18.78 -1.42 3.69
N GLY A 305 18.32 -2.60 3.21
CA GLY A 305 19.13 -3.57 2.48
C GLY A 305 19.57 -3.06 1.10
N LYS A 306 20.48 -3.79 0.50
CA LYS A 306 21.10 -3.38 -0.78
C LYS A 306 20.27 -3.77 -2.00
N LYS A 307 19.34 -4.73 -1.88
CA LYS A 307 18.72 -5.37 -3.06
C LYS A 307 17.21 -5.20 -3.14
N ALA A 308 16.44 -5.62 -2.13
CA ALA A 308 15.00 -5.83 -2.26
C ALA A 308 14.24 -4.59 -2.75
N LEU A 309 14.30 -3.45 -2.05
CA LEU A 309 13.60 -2.23 -2.47
C LEU A 309 14.12 -1.67 -3.80
N ALA A 310 15.43 -1.73 -4.04
CA ALA A 310 16.02 -1.27 -5.30
C ALA A 310 15.53 -2.12 -6.48
N ALA A 311 15.52 -3.45 -6.34
CA ALA A 311 15.05 -4.38 -7.37
C ALA A 311 13.55 -4.24 -7.65
N ILE A 312 12.74 -3.99 -6.60
CA ILE A 312 11.31 -3.67 -6.75
C ILE A 312 11.16 -2.35 -7.52
N GLY A 313 11.92 -1.31 -7.18
CA GLY A 313 11.92 -0.03 -7.91
C GLY A 313 12.24 -0.21 -9.40
N ASP A 314 13.23 -1.02 -9.71
CA ASP A 314 13.59 -1.36 -11.11
C ASP A 314 12.48 -2.12 -11.83
N TYR A 315 11.88 -3.10 -11.15
CA TYR A 315 10.76 -3.85 -11.70
C TYR A 315 9.56 -2.94 -12.00
N LEU A 316 9.21 -2.06 -11.05
CA LEU A 316 8.10 -1.13 -11.20
C LEU A 316 8.34 -0.13 -12.36
N ARG A 317 9.54 0.44 -12.46
CA ARG A 317 9.89 1.33 -13.59
C ARG A 317 9.77 0.63 -14.94
N LYS A 318 10.31 -0.58 -15.06
CA LYS A 318 10.23 -1.38 -16.29
C LYS A 318 8.80 -1.74 -16.66
N GLY A 319 7.92 -1.91 -15.66
CA GLY A 319 6.50 -2.20 -15.84
C GLY A 319 5.60 -0.97 -16.02
N GLY A 320 6.16 0.25 -15.91
CA GLY A 320 5.39 1.49 -15.99
C GLY A 320 4.45 1.71 -14.78
N PHE A 321 4.79 1.10 -13.62
CA PHE A 321 4.04 1.29 -12.39
C PHE A 321 4.63 2.42 -11.56
N THR A 322 3.78 3.12 -10.80
CA THR A 322 4.21 4.02 -9.72
C THR A 322 3.72 3.47 -8.38
N VAL A 323 4.45 3.75 -7.31
CA VAL A 323 4.04 3.38 -5.96
C VAL A 323 2.83 4.23 -5.56
N ALA A 324 1.73 3.59 -5.20
CA ALA A 324 0.56 4.25 -4.63
C ALA A 324 0.71 4.40 -3.12
N ALA A 325 0.99 3.30 -2.42
CA ALA A 325 1.17 3.33 -0.98
C ALA A 325 2.33 2.41 -0.55
N PHE A 326 3.07 2.85 0.47
CA PHE A 326 4.10 2.08 1.13
C PHE A 326 3.82 2.02 2.64
N TYR A 327 3.35 0.87 3.09
CA TYR A 327 3.11 0.60 4.50
C TYR A 327 4.38 0.11 5.17
N THR A 328 4.92 0.93 6.05
CA THR A 328 6.17 0.66 6.78
C THR A 328 5.94 0.14 8.20
N SER A 329 4.69 0.13 8.68
CA SER A 329 4.42 -0.13 10.10
C SER A 329 5.26 0.81 11.00
N ASN A 330 5.97 0.25 11.97
CA ASN A 330 6.93 0.96 12.82
C ASN A 330 8.40 0.59 12.55
N VAL A 331 8.69 0.03 11.37
CA VAL A 331 10.05 -0.42 11.02
C VAL A 331 11.08 0.71 11.10
N GLU A 332 10.69 1.92 10.69
CA GLU A 332 11.57 3.09 10.70
C GLU A 332 12.15 3.40 12.09
N GLN A 333 11.41 3.08 13.18
CA GLN A 333 11.94 3.19 14.54
C GLN A 333 13.19 2.34 14.74
N TYR A 334 13.21 1.12 14.20
CA TYR A 334 14.35 0.21 14.29
C TYR A 334 15.48 0.64 13.36
N LEU A 335 15.18 1.21 12.21
CA LEU A 335 16.19 1.75 11.29
C LEU A 335 16.96 2.91 11.91
N PHE A 336 16.28 3.79 12.68
CA PHE A 336 16.95 4.83 13.48
C PHE A 336 17.80 4.23 14.61
N GLN A 337 17.25 3.26 15.34
CA GLN A 337 17.98 2.61 16.44
C GLN A 337 19.26 1.93 15.96
N ASN A 338 19.24 1.37 14.76
CA ASN A 338 20.38 0.67 14.15
C ASN A 338 21.29 1.60 13.32
N GLY A 339 21.00 2.90 13.22
CA GLY A 339 21.78 3.85 12.45
C GLY A 339 21.74 3.67 10.94
N VAL A 340 20.75 2.94 10.41
CA VAL A 340 20.64 2.62 8.98
C VAL A 340 19.50 3.35 8.26
N PHE A 341 18.84 4.28 8.94
CA PHE A 341 17.74 5.08 8.36
C PHE A 341 18.12 5.80 7.06
N PRO A 342 19.34 6.40 6.94
CA PRO A 342 19.73 7.03 5.66
C PRO A 342 19.73 6.04 4.48
N SER A 343 20.16 4.80 4.68
CA SER A 343 20.11 3.77 3.63
C SER A 343 18.68 3.45 3.18
N PHE A 344 17.73 3.45 4.11
CA PHE A 344 16.31 3.32 3.78
C PHE A 344 15.81 4.49 2.93
N ALA A 345 16.11 5.73 3.31
CA ALA A 345 15.70 6.92 2.56
C ALA A 345 16.24 6.88 1.12
N GLU A 346 17.51 6.48 0.95
CA GLU A 346 18.09 6.28 -0.39
C GLU A 346 17.44 5.14 -1.18
N ASN A 347 16.96 4.09 -0.51
CA ASN A 347 16.18 3.05 -1.18
C ASN A 347 14.80 3.54 -1.60
N VAL A 348 14.13 4.35 -0.78
CA VAL A 348 12.86 5.01 -1.15
C VAL A 348 13.03 5.90 -2.38
N ARG A 349 14.15 6.61 -2.50
CA ARG A 349 14.49 7.45 -3.67
C ARG A 349 14.53 6.65 -4.98
N LYS A 350 14.81 5.37 -4.91
CA LYS A 350 14.84 4.47 -6.09
C LYS A 350 13.44 4.02 -6.51
N LEU A 351 12.40 4.32 -5.77
CA LEU A 351 11.03 3.94 -6.13
C LEU A 351 10.43 4.95 -7.11
N PRO A 352 9.65 4.50 -8.11
CA PRO A 352 8.88 5.40 -8.98
C PRO A 352 7.66 5.94 -8.21
N ILE A 353 7.74 7.19 -7.77
CA ILE A 353 6.72 7.87 -6.98
C ILE A 353 6.02 8.99 -7.73
N THR A 354 4.86 9.39 -7.25
CA THR A 354 4.09 10.57 -7.68
C THR A 354 3.74 11.42 -6.48
N GLU A 355 3.14 12.58 -6.69
CA GLU A 355 2.62 13.43 -5.60
C GLU A 355 1.54 12.75 -4.75
N LYS A 356 0.88 11.71 -5.28
CA LYS A 356 -0.13 10.92 -4.57
C LYS A 356 0.43 9.68 -3.86
N SER A 357 1.72 9.44 -3.96
CA SER A 357 2.38 8.30 -3.30
C SER A 357 2.50 8.56 -1.81
N LEU A 358 2.00 7.64 -0.99
CA LEU A 358 1.90 7.81 0.46
C LEU A 358 2.66 6.72 1.22
N PHE A 359 3.33 7.13 2.30
CA PHE A 359 3.63 6.24 3.40
C PHE A 359 2.39 6.02 4.28
N ILE A 360 2.25 4.80 4.80
CA ILE A 360 1.36 4.45 5.91
C ILE A 360 2.27 3.99 7.05
N ARG A 361 2.24 4.71 8.19
CA ARG A 361 3.08 4.45 9.35
C ARG A 361 2.28 4.10 10.57
N ALA A 362 2.83 3.24 11.41
CA ALA A 362 2.28 2.93 12.72
C ALA A 362 3.23 3.45 13.80
N VAL A 363 2.81 4.43 14.56
CA VAL A 363 3.62 5.09 15.59
C VAL A 363 3.22 4.55 16.96
N PRO A 364 4.09 3.77 17.65
CA PRO A 364 3.83 3.33 19.00
C PRO A 364 3.84 4.49 20.01
N ASN A 365 2.74 4.64 20.77
CA ASN A 365 2.60 5.67 21.81
C ASN A 365 3.19 5.23 23.16
N THR A 366 4.33 4.53 23.15
CA THR A 366 4.95 3.98 24.37
C THR A 366 5.98 4.90 25.01
N ARG A 367 6.67 5.69 24.21
CA ARG A 367 7.71 6.64 24.68
C ARG A 367 7.21 8.08 24.71
N PHE A 368 6.29 8.42 23.84
CA PHE A 368 5.60 9.70 23.80
C PHE A 368 4.19 9.48 23.23
N THR A 369 3.27 10.38 23.52
CA THR A 369 1.92 10.37 22.96
C THR A 369 1.91 11.24 21.72
N HIS A 370 1.63 10.63 20.56
CA HIS A 370 1.52 11.39 19.32
C HIS A 370 0.27 12.28 19.34
N PRO A 371 0.32 13.57 18.90
CA PRO A 371 -0.84 14.47 18.92
C PRO A 371 -2.06 13.96 18.16
N ALA A 372 -1.86 13.13 17.15
CA ALA A 372 -2.92 12.50 16.35
C ALA A 372 -3.41 11.16 16.94
N GLN A 373 -3.00 10.79 18.17
CA GLN A 373 -3.49 9.57 18.82
C GLN A 373 -4.99 9.67 19.08
N LEU A 374 -5.72 8.62 18.73
CA LEU A 374 -7.12 8.48 19.10
C LEU A 374 -7.24 7.69 20.41
N PRO A 375 -8.21 8.03 21.27
CA PRO A 375 -8.44 7.33 22.54
C PRO A 375 -8.64 5.83 22.36
N GLY A 376 -8.08 5.02 23.25
CA GLY A 376 -8.20 3.56 23.22
C GLY A 376 -7.15 2.84 22.37
N HIS A 377 -6.36 3.56 21.56
CA HIS A 377 -5.34 2.97 20.68
C HIS A 377 -3.93 3.23 21.18
N ARG A 378 -3.12 2.18 21.26
CA ARG A 378 -1.69 2.26 21.64
C ARG A 378 -0.78 2.69 20.51
N ILE A 379 -1.27 2.58 19.29
CA ILE A 379 -0.55 2.91 18.07
C ILE A 379 -1.37 3.97 17.33
N THR A 380 -0.69 4.96 16.77
CA THR A 380 -1.28 5.97 15.90
C THR A 380 -0.89 5.66 14.47
N THR A 381 -1.87 5.47 13.60
CA THR A 381 -1.60 5.29 12.16
C THR A 381 -1.61 6.65 11.46
N LEU A 382 -0.56 6.95 10.72
CA LEU A 382 -0.33 8.22 10.03
C LEU A 382 -0.05 8.01 8.56
N LEU A 383 -0.28 9.07 7.76
CA LEU A 383 0.18 9.15 6.38
C LEU A 383 1.24 10.24 6.22
N GLN A 384 2.08 10.09 5.20
CA GLN A 384 2.97 11.15 4.71
C GLN A 384 3.21 10.94 3.21
N GLN A 385 3.27 12.04 2.45
CA GLN A 385 3.65 11.94 1.04
C GLN A 385 5.12 11.55 0.88
N LEU A 386 5.42 10.61 -0.04
CA LEU A 386 6.78 10.12 -0.25
C LEU A 386 7.72 11.21 -0.80
N ASN A 387 7.23 12.10 -1.64
CA ASN A 387 8.00 13.23 -2.16
C ASN A 387 8.34 14.24 -1.06
N VAL A 388 7.40 14.51 -0.12
CA VAL A 388 7.65 15.37 1.04
C VAL A 388 8.67 14.73 1.97
N PHE A 389 8.56 13.42 2.23
CA PHE A 389 9.56 12.68 3.01
C PHE A 389 10.96 12.81 2.41
N LEU A 390 11.13 12.62 1.10
CA LEU A 390 12.45 12.76 0.46
C LEU A 390 13.00 14.19 0.56
N LYS A 391 12.14 15.20 0.38
CA LYS A 391 12.52 16.61 0.55
C LYS A 391 12.98 16.90 1.97
N ASP A 392 12.21 16.47 2.97
CA ASP A 392 12.54 16.67 4.38
C ASP A 392 13.84 15.96 4.78
N PHE A 393 14.08 14.77 4.20
CA PHE A 393 15.33 14.04 4.38
C PHE A 393 16.52 14.81 3.81
N ASP A 394 16.42 15.36 2.59
CA ASP A 394 17.47 16.17 1.95
C ASP A 394 17.76 17.47 2.71
N GLU A 395 16.74 18.04 3.35
CA GLU A 395 16.86 19.22 4.22
C GLU A 395 17.42 18.87 5.63
N GLY A 396 17.71 17.61 5.92
CA GLY A 396 18.26 17.16 7.20
C GLY A 396 17.28 17.25 8.37
N ARG A 397 15.97 17.23 8.12
CA ARG A 397 14.92 17.37 9.15
C ARG A 397 14.79 16.17 10.06
N TYR A 398 15.26 14.98 9.65
CA TYR A 398 15.07 13.72 10.38
C TYR A 398 16.35 13.30 11.11
N GLN A 399 16.58 13.85 12.31
CA GLN A 399 17.69 13.46 13.18
C GLN A 399 17.31 12.29 14.09
N THR A 400 16.03 12.16 14.41
CA THR A 400 15.47 11.11 15.26
C THR A 400 14.19 10.55 14.67
N TYR A 401 13.76 9.38 15.17
CA TYR A 401 12.46 8.82 14.83
C TYR A 401 11.30 9.76 15.18
N THR A 402 11.42 10.52 16.27
CA THR A 402 10.41 11.51 16.67
C THR A 402 10.27 12.61 15.61
N ASP A 403 11.40 13.12 15.10
CA ASP A 403 11.36 14.13 14.04
C ASP A 403 10.63 13.61 12.81
N LEU A 404 10.89 12.35 12.41
CA LEU A 404 10.24 11.73 11.27
C LEU A 404 8.71 11.70 11.41
N VAL A 405 8.20 11.25 12.54
CA VAL A 405 6.77 11.06 12.74
C VAL A 405 6.02 12.32 13.08
N MET A 406 6.73 13.37 13.53
CA MET A 406 6.16 14.68 13.87
C MET A 406 6.22 15.69 12.72
N THR A 407 7.00 15.42 11.66
CA THR A 407 7.20 16.37 10.55
C THR A 407 6.30 16.01 9.36
N HIS A 408 5.48 16.96 8.91
CA HIS A 408 4.62 16.87 7.72
C HIS A 408 3.79 15.59 7.62
N TYR A 409 3.36 15.07 8.77
CA TYR A 409 2.44 13.93 8.78
C TYR A 409 1.01 14.37 8.41
N ILE A 410 0.24 13.44 7.87
CA ILE A 410 -1.19 13.58 7.64
C ILE A 410 -1.90 12.75 8.71
N ALA A 411 -2.61 13.42 9.60
CA ALA A 411 -3.37 12.78 10.67
C ALA A 411 -4.59 12.00 10.13
N PRO A 412 -5.09 11.00 10.88
CA PRO A 412 -6.43 10.47 10.66
C PRO A 412 -7.47 11.61 10.61
N ALA A 413 -8.57 11.39 9.91
CA ALA A 413 -9.67 12.34 9.97
C ALA A 413 -10.21 12.39 11.42
N SER A 414 -10.48 13.58 11.93
CA SER A 414 -11.14 13.72 13.25
C SER A 414 -12.56 13.16 13.16
N PRO A 415 -13.04 12.44 14.18
CA PRO A 415 -14.46 12.17 14.34
C PRO A 415 -15.21 13.50 14.36
N GLN A 416 -16.26 13.63 13.55
CA GLN A 416 -17.16 14.79 13.59
C GLN A 416 -18.06 14.70 14.80
#